data_32856098bdfecd8baaaae19c4c499129
#
_entry.id   32856098bdfecd8baaaae19c4c499129
#
_cell.length_a   1.000
_cell.length_b   1.000
_cell.length_c   1.000
_cell.angle_alpha   90.00
_cell.angle_beta   90.00
_cell.angle_gamma   90.00
#
_symmetry.space_group_name_H-M   'P 1'
#
loop_
_entity.id
_entity.type
_entity.pdbx_description
1 polymer ?
#
loop_
_entity_poly.entity_id
_entity_poly.type
_entity_poly.pdbx_seq_one_letter_code
_entity_poly.pdbx_strand_id
1 'polypeptide(L)'
;MRNRLISTAVIALCVCLSACGIQEEVIPEEPAEQGDIIAEGSGNDAPDGGTQAAEPEEIADPGESGQTDENALSPDSLPVLETGTLSECITLCQLDGLKVSVTLEEDPDEEDALIYARLLKDAKPLLDPESGIRPGDVVSIDMYAVEDGDKDLTRLGVSVLVGAGTQPEEIEDALIGMRRDEEKKVTVMYPEDYLFMGLGGRTVRYRICVDSIARPDEPSETETGKALTYLEEETERVNRDRLTEAVMEALIENSEIRAYPEKVVRQARSRYERKYTAGFENLDDFLNLTGMPRAEFKEAEDEYVSRRAKEQLVLMALQEETGITTTSEEYRQYTAVHGVNDEDPDKTLFEVIVEEIGDRFEVVDG
;
A
#
# COMPACT_ATOMS: atom_id res chain seq x y z
N MET A 1 -28.08 6.95 10.28
CA MET A 1 -27.15 7.78 9.50
C MET A 1 -26.08 6.81 9.06
N ARG A 2 -26.01 6.52 7.76
CA ARG A 2 -25.04 5.56 7.22
C ARG A 2 -23.68 6.27 7.21
N ASN A 3 -22.69 5.77 7.96
CA ASN A 3 -21.30 6.13 7.76
C ASN A 3 -20.90 5.59 6.36
N ARG A 4 -20.98 6.43 5.35
CA ARG A 4 -20.43 6.13 4.03
C ARG A 4 -18.97 6.50 4.06
N LEU A 5 -18.13 5.58 4.48
CA LEU A 5 -16.72 5.61 4.10
C LEU A 5 -16.68 5.17 2.63
N ILE A 6 -16.54 6.15 1.72
CA ILE A 6 -16.18 5.82 0.34
C ILE A 6 -14.89 5.04 0.41
N SER A 7 -14.89 3.89 -0.28
CA SER A 7 -13.81 2.90 -0.28
C SER A 7 -12.42 3.55 -0.20
N THR A 8 -11.56 3.02 0.66
CA THR A 8 -10.15 3.43 0.81
C THR A 8 -9.43 3.47 -0.54
N ALA A 9 -9.90 2.71 -1.52
CA ALA A 9 -9.44 2.71 -2.90
C ALA A 9 -9.62 4.07 -3.61
N VAL A 10 -10.75 4.75 -3.38
CA VAL A 10 -11.01 6.09 -3.95
C VAL A 10 -10.11 7.13 -3.29
N ILE A 11 -9.88 7.01 -1.97
CA ILE A 11 -9.01 7.92 -1.21
C ILE A 11 -7.55 7.82 -1.69
N ALA A 12 -7.04 6.61 -1.93
CA ALA A 12 -5.66 6.40 -2.38
C ALA A 12 -5.40 7.05 -3.76
N LEU A 13 -6.36 6.97 -4.68
CA LEU A 13 -6.23 7.58 -6.01
C LEU A 13 -6.29 9.12 -5.94
N CYS A 14 -7.15 9.68 -5.09
CA CYS A 14 -7.27 11.13 -4.93
C CYS A 14 -6.00 11.77 -4.35
N VAL A 15 -5.32 11.11 -3.43
CA VAL A 15 -4.04 11.58 -2.88
C VAL A 15 -2.95 11.61 -3.95
N CYS A 16 -2.91 10.61 -4.84
CA CYS A 16 -1.95 10.57 -5.95
C CYS A 16 -2.20 11.66 -6.99
N LEU A 17 -3.46 11.97 -7.31
CA LEU A 17 -3.79 13.02 -8.30
C LEU A 17 -3.56 14.44 -7.75
N SER A 18 -3.70 14.65 -6.44
CA SER A 18 -3.42 15.95 -5.81
C SER A 18 -1.92 16.22 -5.60
N ALA A 19 -1.08 15.19 -5.58
CA ALA A 19 0.37 15.31 -5.39
C ALA A 19 1.15 15.46 -6.70
N CYS A 20 0.56 15.08 -7.85
CA CYS A 20 1.15 15.22 -9.16
C CYS A 20 0.54 16.42 -9.88
N GLY A 21 1.15 17.59 -9.70
CA GLY A 21 1.04 18.69 -10.66
C GLY A 21 1.77 18.28 -11.94
N ILE A 22 1.16 17.43 -12.76
CA ILE A 22 1.69 17.06 -14.07
C ILE A 22 1.28 18.17 -15.03
N GLN A 23 2.24 19.03 -15.36
CA GLN A 23 2.19 19.75 -16.64
C GLN A 23 2.31 18.69 -17.73
N GLU A 24 1.27 18.52 -18.52
CA GLU A 24 1.35 17.79 -19.79
C GLU A 24 2.41 18.45 -20.67
N GLU A 25 3.56 17.81 -20.79
CA GLU A 25 4.46 18.03 -21.91
C GLU A 25 3.79 17.40 -23.14
N VAL A 26 3.24 18.25 -23.98
CA VAL A 26 2.74 17.91 -25.31
C VAL A 26 3.89 17.29 -26.11
N ILE A 27 3.82 15.99 -26.32
CA ILE A 27 4.70 15.29 -27.28
C ILE A 27 4.21 15.69 -28.69
N PRO A 28 5.04 16.36 -29.53
CA PRO A 28 4.66 16.63 -30.89
C PRO A 28 4.65 15.31 -31.68
N GLU A 29 3.55 15.05 -32.37
CA GLU A 29 3.49 14.01 -33.40
C GLU A 29 4.53 14.32 -34.50
N GLU A 30 5.45 13.38 -34.72
CA GLU A 30 6.30 13.39 -35.90
C GLU A 30 5.50 12.96 -37.16
N PRO A 31 5.60 13.70 -38.25
CA PRO A 31 5.02 13.24 -39.52
C PRO A 31 5.95 12.22 -40.18
N ALA A 32 5.35 11.14 -40.64
CA ALA A 32 6.00 10.16 -41.49
C ALA A 32 6.37 10.79 -42.84
N GLU A 33 7.66 10.76 -43.23
CA GLU A 33 8.06 10.80 -44.64
C GLU A 33 9.21 9.85 -44.95
N GLN A 34 9.01 9.19 -46.06
CA GLN A 34 9.86 8.23 -46.73
C GLN A 34 11.06 8.92 -47.41
N GLY A 35 12.12 8.16 -47.62
CA GLY A 35 12.98 8.42 -48.78
C GLY A 35 14.46 8.14 -48.62
N ASP A 36 14.84 6.93 -48.98
CA ASP A 36 15.94 6.52 -49.84
C ASP A 36 17.36 7.12 -49.75
N ILE A 37 18.29 6.20 -49.56
CA ILE A 37 19.46 5.80 -50.39
C ILE A 37 20.80 6.55 -50.25
N ILE A 38 21.88 5.68 -50.24
CA ILE A 38 23.29 5.76 -50.72
C ILE A 38 24.34 6.08 -49.62
N ALA A 39 25.09 5.12 -49.17
CA ALA A 39 26.32 4.45 -49.61
C ALA A 39 27.64 5.27 -49.51
N GLU A 40 28.66 4.53 -49.09
CA GLU A 40 30.11 4.76 -49.18
C GLU A 40 30.74 5.64 -48.11
N GLY A 41 31.81 5.27 -47.42
CA GLY A 41 32.76 4.21 -47.56
C GLY A 41 33.93 4.44 -46.61
N SER A 42 34.64 3.37 -46.35
CA SER A 42 36.10 3.34 -46.12
C SER A 42 36.63 3.96 -44.82
N GLY A 43 37.26 3.20 -44.03
CA GLY A 43 38.54 2.62 -44.01
C GLY A 43 39.09 2.37 -42.59
N ASN A 44 39.59 1.18 -42.41
CA ASN A 44 40.80 0.73 -41.71
C ASN A 44 41.24 1.44 -40.41
N ASP A 45 41.37 0.74 -39.33
CA ASP A 45 42.59 0.01 -38.95
C ASP A 45 42.43 -0.71 -37.62
N ALA A 46 42.67 -2.00 -37.61
CA ALA A 46 43.01 -2.74 -36.40
C ALA A 46 44.52 -2.59 -36.10
N PRO A 47 44.96 -2.75 -34.88
CA PRO A 47 45.91 -3.84 -34.66
C PRO A 47 45.52 -4.76 -33.48
N ASP A 48 45.62 -5.97 -33.84
CA ASP A 48 46.10 -7.17 -33.16
C ASP A 48 46.82 -6.94 -31.81
N GLY A 49 46.44 -7.72 -30.81
CA GLY A 49 47.08 -7.80 -29.52
C GLY A 49 46.43 -8.88 -28.65
N GLY A 50 46.72 -10.13 -28.97
CA GLY A 50 46.33 -11.26 -28.14
C GLY A 50 46.95 -11.19 -26.73
N THR A 51 46.18 -11.55 -25.72
CA THR A 51 46.74 -12.07 -24.49
C THR A 51 45.73 -12.99 -23.82
N GLN A 52 46.11 -14.25 -23.81
CA GLN A 52 45.90 -15.33 -22.85
C GLN A 52 44.77 -15.22 -21.82
N ALA A 53 43.90 -16.21 -21.87
CA ALA A 53 43.05 -16.65 -20.80
C ALA A 53 43.85 -16.89 -19.51
N ALA A 54 43.55 -16.16 -18.47
CA ALA A 54 43.96 -16.47 -17.10
C ALA A 54 42.84 -17.28 -16.44
N GLU A 55 43.18 -18.42 -15.93
CA GLU A 55 42.36 -19.26 -15.06
C GLU A 55 41.91 -18.45 -13.82
N PRO A 56 40.70 -18.69 -13.26
CA PRO A 56 40.28 -18.04 -12.03
C PRO A 56 41.13 -18.56 -10.86
N GLU A 57 41.90 -17.67 -10.26
CA GLU A 57 42.55 -17.93 -8.99
C GLU A 57 41.46 -18.18 -7.91
N GLU A 58 41.65 -19.32 -7.27
CA GLU A 58 41.00 -19.76 -6.05
C GLU A 58 41.18 -18.67 -4.96
N ILE A 59 40.15 -17.88 -4.70
CA ILE A 59 40.16 -16.90 -3.59
C ILE A 59 40.11 -17.72 -2.31
N ALA A 60 41.22 -17.76 -1.62
CA ALA A 60 41.38 -18.32 -0.30
C ALA A 60 40.32 -17.75 0.66
N ASP A 61 39.64 -18.67 1.31
CA ASP A 61 38.80 -18.47 2.48
C ASP A 61 39.53 -17.61 3.54
N PRO A 62 39.06 -16.41 3.90
CA PRO A 62 39.61 -15.70 5.04
C PRO A 62 39.07 -16.38 6.30
N GLY A 63 40.00 -17.05 6.98
CA GLY A 63 39.83 -17.90 8.13
C GLY A 63 38.85 -17.41 9.17
N GLU A 64 38.10 -18.36 9.68
CA GLU A 64 37.40 -18.35 10.94
C GLU A 64 38.22 -17.66 12.03
N SER A 65 37.75 -16.49 12.47
CA SER A 65 37.91 -16.03 13.84
C SER A 65 36.88 -14.92 14.12
N GLY A 66 35.64 -15.27 14.18
CA GLY A 66 34.57 -14.50 14.81
C GLY A 66 33.85 -15.46 15.72
N GLN A 67 34.03 -15.29 17.03
CA GLN A 67 33.15 -15.90 18.00
C GLN A 67 31.73 -15.59 17.57
N THR A 68 31.04 -16.62 17.06
CA THR A 68 29.58 -16.62 16.98
C THR A 68 29.11 -16.45 18.43
N ASP A 69 28.47 -15.33 18.73
CA ASP A 69 27.71 -15.17 19.97
C ASP A 69 26.69 -16.33 20.00
N GLU A 70 27.00 -17.34 20.77
CA GLU A 70 26.21 -18.57 20.97
C GLU A 70 24.85 -18.29 21.63
N ASN A 71 24.33 -17.08 21.54
CA ASN A 71 23.06 -16.71 22.13
C ASN A 71 22.41 -15.53 21.38
N ALA A 72 22.38 -15.58 20.03
CA ALA A 72 21.54 -14.66 19.28
C ALA A 72 20.07 -15.04 19.51
N LEU A 73 19.52 -14.59 20.64
CA LEU A 73 18.09 -14.63 20.88
C LEU A 73 17.38 -13.89 19.77
N SER A 74 16.23 -14.42 19.34
CA SER A 74 15.34 -13.67 18.46
C SER A 74 14.88 -12.37 19.16
N PRO A 75 14.38 -11.37 18.42
CA PRO A 75 13.91 -10.10 19.00
C PRO A 75 12.90 -10.28 20.13
N ASP A 76 12.06 -11.32 20.05
CA ASP A 76 11.07 -11.66 21.07
C ASP A 76 11.55 -12.70 22.10
N SER A 77 12.86 -12.91 22.18
CA SER A 77 13.53 -13.81 23.12
C SER A 77 13.25 -15.31 22.91
N LEU A 78 12.67 -15.72 21.78
CA LEU A 78 12.54 -17.14 21.43
C LEU A 78 13.86 -17.70 20.91
N PRO A 79 14.19 -18.99 21.21
CA PRO A 79 15.42 -19.60 20.75
C PRO A 79 15.44 -19.74 19.23
N VAL A 80 16.64 -19.61 18.66
CA VAL A 80 16.91 -19.91 17.25
C VAL A 80 17.57 -21.28 17.16
N LEU A 81 17.01 -22.16 16.33
CA LEU A 81 17.49 -23.53 16.14
C LEU A 81 18.25 -23.64 14.82
N GLU A 82 19.51 -24.05 14.88
CA GLU A 82 20.31 -24.36 13.68
C GLU A 82 19.71 -25.51 12.87
N THR A 83 19.24 -26.55 13.59
CA THR A 83 18.56 -27.73 13.03
C THR A 83 17.35 -28.04 13.89
N GLY A 84 16.18 -28.19 13.26
CA GLY A 84 14.94 -28.52 13.94
C GLY A 84 13.83 -28.87 12.94
N THR A 85 12.89 -29.69 13.37
CA THR A 85 11.68 -29.96 12.59
C THR A 85 10.68 -28.82 12.78
N LEU A 86 9.76 -28.65 11.82
CA LEU A 86 8.71 -27.63 11.92
C LEU A 86 7.88 -27.78 13.20
N SER A 87 7.57 -29.03 13.58
CA SER A 87 6.83 -29.36 14.80
C SER A 87 7.54 -29.00 16.12
N GLU A 88 8.86 -28.83 16.10
CA GLU A 88 9.62 -28.31 17.25
C GLU A 88 9.50 -26.78 17.36
N CYS A 89 9.27 -26.10 16.22
CA CYS A 89 9.19 -24.65 16.13
C CYS A 89 7.77 -24.12 16.37
N ILE A 90 6.75 -24.79 15.82
CA ILE A 90 5.36 -24.34 15.88
C ILE A 90 4.40 -25.52 16.07
N THR A 91 3.33 -25.27 16.81
CA THR A 91 2.09 -26.05 16.77
C THR A 91 0.98 -25.13 16.30
N LEU A 92 0.48 -25.38 15.08
CA LEU A 92 -0.61 -24.60 14.50
C LEU A 92 -1.87 -24.76 15.35
N CYS A 93 -2.62 -23.68 15.53
CA CYS A 93 -3.91 -23.71 16.21
C CYS A 93 -4.94 -24.52 15.42
N GLN A 94 -6.06 -24.85 16.06
CA GLN A 94 -7.19 -25.46 15.37
C GLN A 94 -7.80 -24.42 14.40
N LEU A 95 -7.90 -24.79 13.14
CA LEU A 95 -8.44 -23.90 12.11
C LEU A 95 -9.97 -23.80 12.16
N ASP A 96 -10.65 -24.94 12.45
CA ASP A 96 -12.12 -25.00 12.47
C ASP A 96 -12.68 -24.15 13.62
N GLY A 97 -13.43 -23.10 13.25
CA GLY A 97 -14.02 -22.15 14.18
C GLY A 97 -13.04 -21.12 14.74
N LEU A 98 -11.85 -20.95 14.12
CA LEU A 98 -10.95 -19.85 14.45
C LEU A 98 -11.66 -18.52 14.14
N LYS A 99 -11.75 -17.66 15.15
CA LYS A 99 -12.35 -16.33 14.99
C LYS A 99 -11.34 -15.37 14.39
N VAL A 100 -11.77 -14.73 13.32
CA VAL A 100 -11.00 -13.72 12.60
C VAL A 100 -11.76 -12.40 12.68
N SER A 101 -11.21 -11.41 13.39
CA SER A 101 -11.81 -10.09 13.54
C SER A 101 -11.30 -9.18 12.42
N VAL A 102 -12.20 -8.72 11.56
CA VAL A 102 -11.87 -7.84 10.44
C VAL A 102 -13.06 -6.99 10.03
N THR A 103 -12.82 -5.71 9.79
CA THR A 103 -13.82 -4.82 9.17
C THR A 103 -13.60 -4.79 7.66
N LEU A 104 -14.55 -5.34 6.92
CA LEU A 104 -14.54 -5.35 5.46
C LEU A 104 -15.24 -4.10 4.92
N GLU A 105 -14.84 -3.66 3.73
CA GLU A 105 -15.53 -2.58 3.02
C GLU A 105 -16.84 -3.09 2.44
N GLU A 106 -17.87 -2.23 2.47
CA GLU A 106 -19.16 -2.50 1.84
C GLU A 106 -19.00 -2.48 0.30
N ASP A 107 -19.85 -3.24 -0.38
CA ASP A 107 -19.90 -3.21 -1.85
C ASP A 107 -20.30 -1.82 -2.34
N PRO A 108 -19.63 -1.27 -3.39
CA PRO A 108 -19.96 0.02 -3.96
C PRO A 108 -21.35 0.02 -4.61
N ASP A 109 -22.01 1.16 -4.54
CA ASP A 109 -23.32 1.35 -5.18
C ASP A 109 -23.24 2.24 -6.45
N GLU A 110 -24.38 2.47 -7.11
CA GLU A 110 -24.46 3.29 -8.32
C GLU A 110 -24.07 4.76 -8.05
N GLU A 111 -24.27 5.26 -6.83
CA GLU A 111 -23.88 6.63 -6.44
C GLU A 111 -22.37 6.75 -6.34
N ASP A 112 -21.70 5.75 -5.74
CA ASP A 112 -20.24 5.67 -5.67
C ASP A 112 -19.63 5.60 -7.07
N ALA A 113 -20.20 4.77 -7.94
CA ALA A 113 -19.78 4.65 -9.33
C ALA A 113 -19.95 5.94 -10.12
N LEU A 114 -21.03 6.68 -9.87
CA LEU A 114 -21.28 7.97 -10.51
C LEU A 114 -20.25 9.01 -10.07
N ILE A 115 -19.95 9.07 -8.77
CA ILE A 115 -18.92 9.94 -8.22
C ILE A 115 -17.56 9.60 -8.84
N TYR A 116 -17.18 8.32 -8.83
CA TYR A 116 -15.92 7.87 -9.40
C TYR A 116 -15.81 8.18 -10.91
N ALA A 117 -16.87 7.93 -11.67
CA ALA A 117 -16.89 8.25 -13.11
C ALA A 117 -16.76 9.75 -13.40
N ARG A 118 -17.29 10.62 -12.51
CA ARG A 118 -17.09 12.08 -12.58
C ARG A 118 -15.64 12.47 -12.31
N LEU A 119 -14.96 11.76 -11.37
CA LEU A 119 -13.57 11.98 -11.06
C LEU A 119 -12.62 11.81 -12.24
N LEU A 120 -12.92 10.85 -13.09
CA LEU A 120 -12.12 10.55 -14.28
C LEU A 120 -12.32 11.55 -15.41
N LYS A 121 -13.20 12.56 -15.23
CA LYS A 121 -13.47 13.59 -16.24
C LYS A 121 -12.83 14.92 -15.88
N ASP A 122 -12.45 15.67 -16.92
CA ASP A 122 -12.00 17.03 -16.76
C ASP A 122 -13.10 17.90 -16.16
N ALA A 123 -12.82 18.50 -15.01
CA ALA A 123 -13.75 19.42 -14.38
C ALA A 123 -13.63 20.81 -14.98
N LYS A 124 -14.75 21.39 -15.42
CA LYS A 124 -14.83 22.74 -16.00
C LYS A 124 -15.30 23.74 -14.96
N PRO A 125 -14.72 24.95 -14.95
CA PRO A 125 -15.18 25.99 -14.03
C PRO A 125 -16.68 26.23 -14.15
N LEU A 126 -17.39 26.22 -13.01
CA LEU A 126 -18.81 26.50 -12.94
C LEU A 126 -19.01 28.02 -12.89
N LEU A 127 -19.52 28.59 -13.97
CA LEU A 127 -19.69 30.05 -14.10
C LEU A 127 -21.03 30.57 -13.55
N ASP A 128 -22.03 29.70 -13.39
CA ASP A 128 -23.32 30.07 -12.84
C ASP A 128 -23.23 30.28 -11.31
N PRO A 129 -23.38 31.50 -10.81
CA PRO A 129 -23.24 31.81 -9.39
C PRO A 129 -24.38 31.24 -8.53
N GLU A 130 -25.50 30.84 -9.13
CA GLU A 130 -26.65 30.28 -8.42
C GLU A 130 -26.56 28.76 -8.27
N SER A 131 -25.62 28.13 -8.97
CA SER A 131 -25.43 26.68 -8.86
C SER A 131 -24.76 26.29 -7.56
N GLY A 132 -25.41 25.46 -6.78
CA GLY A 132 -24.86 24.87 -5.57
C GLY A 132 -23.90 23.72 -5.86
N ILE A 133 -23.00 23.49 -4.92
CA ILE A 133 -22.06 22.34 -4.90
C ILE A 133 -22.84 21.04 -4.76
N ARG A 134 -22.44 20.02 -5.49
CA ARG A 134 -22.98 18.65 -5.43
C ARG A 134 -21.86 17.61 -5.38
N PRO A 135 -22.14 16.37 -4.96
CA PRO A 135 -21.16 15.29 -5.00
C PRO A 135 -20.54 15.13 -6.41
N GLY A 136 -19.21 14.96 -6.45
CA GLY A 136 -18.43 14.90 -7.67
C GLY A 136 -17.93 16.25 -8.19
N ASP A 137 -18.32 17.39 -7.61
CA ASP A 137 -17.70 18.68 -7.92
C ASP A 137 -16.31 18.78 -7.29
N VAL A 138 -15.39 19.44 -7.99
CA VAL A 138 -14.08 19.84 -7.45
C VAL A 138 -14.19 21.29 -7.00
N VAL A 139 -13.95 21.54 -5.73
CA VAL A 139 -14.07 22.88 -5.15
C VAL A 139 -12.76 23.32 -4.52
N SER A 140 -12.43 24.61 -4.68
CA SER A 140 -11.38 25.25 -3.91
C SER A 140 -12.01 25.99 -2.74
N ILE A 141 -11.51 25.73 -1.54
CA ILE A 141 -12.02 26.35 -0.32
C ILE A 141 -10.88 26.96 0.51
N ASP A 142 -11.20 28.04 1.20
CA ASP A 142 -10.40 28.54 2.29
C ASP A 142 -11.00 28.11 3.62
N MET A 143 -10.17 27.57 4.49
CA MET A 143 -10.55 27.11 5.83
C MET A 143 -9.83 27.95 6.88
N TYR A 144 -10.58 28.78 7.59
CA TYR A 144 -10.05 29.61 8.65
C TYR A 144 -10.41 29.01 10.01
N ALA A 145 -9.41 28.64 10.81
CA ALA A 145 -9.65 28.24 12.19
C ALA A 145 -10.16 29.44 13.02
N VAL A 146 -11.27 29.24 13.73
CA VAL A 146 -11.98 30.34 14.39
C VAL A 146 -11.37 30.68 15.73
N GLU A 147 -10.82 29.69 16.46
CA GLU A 147 -10.25 29.90 17.78
C GLU A 147 -8.81 30.45 17.68
N ASP A 148 -8.44 31.37 18.55
CA ASP A 148 -7.10 32.00 18.52
C ASP A 148 -5.97 31.00 18.73
N GLY A 149 -6.19 29.93 19.47
CA GLY A 149 -5.22 28.83 19.68
C GLY A 149 -5.02 27.92 18.47
N ASP A 150 -5.89 28.01 17.45
CA ASP A 150 -5.91 27.11 16.29
C ASP A 150 -5.53 27.83 14.98
N LYS A 151 -5.01 29.05 15.04
CA LYS A 151 -4.67 29.87 13.85
C LYS A 151 -3.71 29.17 12.90
N ASP A 152 -2.81 28.35 13.42
CA ASP A 152 -1.86 27.57 12.64
C ASP A 152 -2.54 26.46 11.80
N LEU A 153 -3.82 26.17 12.09
CA LEU A 153 -4.65 25.22 11.35
C LEU A 153 -5.42 25.85 10.18
N THR A 154 -5.27 27.18 9.97
CA THR A 154 -5.84 27.86 8.81
C THR A 154 -5.19 27.36 7.51
N ARG A 155 -6.02 27.07 6.52
CA ARG A 155 -5.61 26.56 5.21
C ARG A 155 -6.31 27.33 4.12
N LEU A 156 -5.55 27.71 3.09
CA LEU A 156 -6.05 28.45 1.94
C LEU A 156 -5.88 27.61 0.67
N GLY A 157 -6.85 27.74 -0.23
CA GLY A 157 -6.80 27.07 -1.52
C GLY A 157 -6.84 25.54 -1.43
N VAL A 158 -7.56 25.00 -0.44
CA VAL A 158 -7.71 23.54 -0.30
C VAL A 158 -8.62 23.02 -1.40
N SER A 159 -8.10 22.16 -2.25
CA SER A 159 -8.90 21.47 -3.26
C SER A 159 -9.63 20.30 -2.62
N VAL A 160 -10.94 20.27 -2.77
CA VAL A 160 -11.80 19.21 -2.23
C VAL A 160 -12.62 18.62 -3.38
N LEU A 161 -12.58 17.33 -3.48
CA LEU A 161 -13.47 16.56 -4.30
C LEU A 161 -14.64 16.14 -3.43
N VAL A 162 -15.77 16.73 -3.67
CA VAL A 162 -16.94 16.56 -2.80
C VAL A 162 -17.56 15.17 -2.95
N GLY A 163 -17.72 14.49 -1.85
CA GLY A 163 -18.26 13.12 -1.79
C GLY A 163 -17.19 12.03 -1.93
N ALA A 164 -15.90 12.38 -2.01
CA ALA A 164 -14.81 11.41 -2.09
C ALA A 164 -14.20 11.03 -0.74
N GLY A 165 -14.68 11.61 0.37
CA GLY A 165 -14.11 11.32 1.70
C GLY A 165 -12.68 11.84 1.89
N THR A 166 -12.23 12.79 1.06
CA THR A 166 -10.87 13.37 1.16
C THR A 166 -10.71 14.36 2.29
N GLN A 167 -11.83 14.84 2.81
CA GLN A 167 -11.92 15.72 3.97
C GLN A 167 -12.86 15.09 5.02
N PRO A 168 -12.76 15.50 6.29
CA PRO A 168 -13.75 15.08 7.30
C PRO A 168 -15.19 15.25 6.82
N GLU A 169 -16.05 14.29 7.14
CA GLU A 169 -17.46 14.25 6.72
C GLU A 169 -18.19 15.57 6.98
N GLU A 170 -17.93 16.21 8.12
CA GLU A 170 -18.56 17.48 8.50
C GLU A 170 -18.19 18.62 7.53
N ILE A 171 -17.01 18.56 6.92
CA ILE A 171 -16.58 19.53 5.91
C ILE A 171 -17.30 19.24 4.59
N GLU A 172 -17.26 18.00 4.13
CA GLU A 172 -17.86 17.61 2.84
C GLU A 172 -19.38 17.81 2.86
N ASP A 173 -20.06 17.43 3.94
CA ASP A 173 -21.49 17.69 4.14
C ASP A 173 -21.83 19.17 4.18
N ALA A 174 -20.96 19.96 4.78
CA ALA A 174 -21.18 21.40 4.83
C ALA A 174 -21.07 22.05 3.46
N LEU A 175 -20.24 21.53 2.57
CA LEU A 175 -20.04 22.05 1.22
C LEU A 175 -21.24 21.78 0.31
N ILE A 176 -21.96 20.69 0.50
CA ILE A 176 -23.11 20.34 -0.34
C ILE A 176 -24.14 21.45 -0.31
N GLY A 177 -24.52 21.94 -1.50
CA GLY A 177 -25.46 23.03 -1.70
C GLY A 177 -24.90 24.45 -1.51
N MET A 178 -23.66 24.61 -0.97
CA MET A 178 -23.02 25.91 -0.93
C MET A 178 -22.70 26.43 -2.34
N ARG A 179 -22.65 27.73 -2.46
CA ARG A 179 -22.35 28.43 -3.70
C ARG A 179 -20.98 29.07 -3.64
N ARG A 180 -20.48 29.49 -4.77
CA ARG A 180 -19.28 30.30 -4.82
C ARG A 180 -19.42 31.57 -3.97
N ASP A 181 -18.34 31.96 -3.30
CA ASP A 181 -18.24 33.10 -2.38
C ASP A 181 -19.13 32.96 -1.12
N GLU A 182 -19.75 31.80 -0.87
CA GLU A 182 -20.53 31.52 0.33
C GLU A 182 -19.63 31.07 1.47
N GLU A 183 -19.98 31.46 2.69
CA GLU A 183 -19.27 31.10 3.92
C GLU A 183 -20.13 30.25 4.83
N LYS A 184 -19.55 29.27 5.50
CA LYS A 184 -20.21 28.45 6.51
C LYS A 184 -19.24 28.11 7.66
N LYS A 185 -19.79 28.01 8.88
CA LYS A 185 -19.03 27.54 10.04
C LYS A 185 -19.27 26.08 10.25
N VAL A 186 -18.19 25.32 10.39
CA VAL A 186 -18.20 23.87 10.58
C VAL A 186 -17.37 23.51 11.80
N THR A 187 -17.83 22.55 12.58
CA THR A 187 -17.08 21.99 13.69
C THR A 187 -16.69 20.58 13.30
N VAL A 188 -15.38 20.30 13.28
CA VAL A 188 -14.81 19.00 12.94
C VAL A 188 -14.30 18.34 14.20
N MET A 189 -14.66 17.08 14.40
CA MET A 189 -14.20 16.24 15.49
C MET A 189 -13.24 15.19 14.92
N TYR A 190 -11.94 15.40 15.12
CA TYR A 190 -10.94 14.45 14.63
C TYR A 190 -10.87 13.23 15.56
N PRO A 191 -10.89 12.00 15.03
CA PRO A 191 -10.73 10.80 15.83
C PRO A 191 -9.35 10.76 16.51
N GLU A 192 -9.21 9.97 17.58
CA GLU A 192 -7.97 9.93 18.38
C GLU A 192 -6.76 9.43 17.58
N ASP A 193 -6.99 8.56 16.62
CA ASP A 193 -6.01 7.96 15.71
C ASP A 193 -5.67 8.82 14.47
N TYR A 194 -6.25 10.03 14.36
CA TYR A 194 -5.95 10.94 13.26
C TYR A 194 -4.53 11.49 13.35
N LEU A 195 -3.62 10.95 12.55
CA LEU A 195 -2.17 11.22 12.65
C LEU A 195 -1.73 12.57 12.05
N PHE A 196 -2.57 13.19 11.22
CA PHE A 196 -2.15 14.39 10.49
C PHE A 196 -2.15 15.64 11.38
N MET A 197 -1.01 16.36 11.42
CA MET A 197 -0.82 17.65 12.10
C MET A 197 -1.13 17.67 13.60
N GLY A 198 -1.11 16.53 14.29
CA GLY A 198 -1.43 16.49 15.72
C GLY A 198 -2.89 16.87 16.03
N LEU A 199 -3.80 16.57 15.10
CA LEU A 199 -5.23 16.82 15.24
C LEU A 199 -5.99 15.70 15.95
N GLY A 200 -5.36 14.53 16.16
CA GLY A 200 -6.00 13.39 16.83
C GLY A 200 -6.69 13.79 18.14
N GLY A 201 -7.95 13.41 18.30
CA GLY A 201 -8.79 13.71 19.45
C GLY A 201 -9.21 15.18 19.62
N ARG A 202 -8.85 16.07 18.68
CA ARG A 202 -9.16 17.50 18.77
C ARG A 202 -10.47 17.83 18.10
N THR A 203 -11.18 18.81 18.66
CA THR A 203 -12.34 19.44 18.02
C THR A 203 -11.93 20.83 17.55
N VAL A 204 -12.04 21.08 16.24
CA VAL A 204 -11.65 22.35 15.63
C VAL A 204 -12.85 22.98 14.94
N ARG A 205 -13.03 24.28 15.14
CA ARG A 205 -14.09 25.04 14.47
C ARG A 205 -13.49 25.85 13.33
N TYR A 206 -13.99 25.59 12.11
CA TYR A 206 -13.59 26.28 10.91
C TYR A 206 -14.68 27.23 10.40
N ARG A 207 -14.27 28.32 9.78
CA ARG A 207 -15.05 29.10 8.83
C ARG A 207 -14.56 28.73 7.44
N ILE A 208 -15.39 28.10 6.65
CA ILE A 208 -15.11 27.68 5.29
C ILE A 208 -15.67 28.73 4.34
N CYS A 209 -14.88 29.13 3.33
CA CYS A 209 -15.27 30.01 2.25
C CYS A 209 -15.03 29.28 0.91
N VAL A 210 -16.04 29.25 0.04
CA VAL A 210 -15.91 28.62 -1.29
C VAL A 210 -15.33 29.65 -2.27
N ASP A 211 -14.11 29.38 -2.75
CA ASP A 211 -13.44 30.25 -3.72
C ASP A 211 -13.87 29.93 -5.17
N SER A 212 -13.86 28.65 -5.54
CA SER A 212 -14.23 28.22 -6.88
C SER A 212 -14.90 26.85 -6.88
N ILE A 213 -15.71 26.62 -7.91
CA ILE A 213 -16.35 25.32 -8.17
C ILE A 213 -16.03 24.92 -9.58
N ALA A 214 -15.56 23.71 -9.77
CA ALA A 214 -15.41 23.10 -11.09
C ALA A 214 -16.25 21.83 -11.12
N ARG A 215 -17.00 21.66 -12.22
CA ARG A 215 -17.93 20.54 -12.39
C ARG A 215 -17.50 19.69 -13.58
N PRO A 216 -17.32 18.40 -13.39
CA PRO A 216 -17.12 17.47 -14.51
C PRO A 216 -18.42 17.34 -15.32
N ASP A 217 -18.26 17.02 -16.60
CA ASP A 217 -19.39 16.64 -17.44
C ASP A 217 -20.06 15.37 -16.86
N GLU A 218 -21.38 15.25 -17.01
CA GLU A 218 -22.09 14.05 -16.53
C GLU A 218 -21.58 12.81 -17.31
N PRO A 219 -21.19 11.74 -16.60
CA PRO A 219 -20.80 10.50 -17.24
C PRO A 219 -22.00 9.84 -17.90
N SER A 220 -21.74 9.12 -18.96
CA SER A 220 -22.74 8.24 -19.60
C SER A 220 -23.00 7.00 -18.73
N GLU A 221 -24.13 6.32 -18.96
CA GLU A 221 -24.43 5.04 -18.30
C GLU A 221 -23.31 4.00 -18.50
N THR A 222 -22.67 3.99 -19.67
CA THR A 222 -21.54 3.07 -19.94
C THR A 222 -20.31 3.40 -19.11
N GLU A 223 -20.02 4.68 -18.89
CA GLU A 223 -18.88 5.11 -18.07
C GLU A 223 -19.15 4.81 -16.59
N THR A 224 -20.37 5.07 -16.12
CA THR A 224 -20.78 4.71 -14.75
C THR A 224 -20.73 3.19 -14.54
N GLY A 225 -21.21 2.39 -15.50
CA GLY A 225 -21.12 0.93 -15.41
C GLY A 225 -19.67 0.42 -15.35
N LYS A 226 -18.76 1.01 -16.11
CA LYS A 226 -17.33 0.66 -16.03
C LYS A 226 -16.71 1.08 -14.69
N ALA A 227 -17.12 2.23 -14.17
CA ALA A 227 -16.70 2.69 -12.86
C ALA A 227 -17.17 1.74 -11.75
N LEU A 228 -18.40 1.27 -11.81
CA LEU A 228 -18.94 0.30 -10.83
C LEU A 228 -18.12 -1.00 -10.86
N THR A 229 -17.94 -1.58 -12.05
CA THR A 229 -17.12 -2.81 -12.18
C THR A 229 -15.71 -2.62 -11.60
N TYR A 230 -15.07 -1.49 -11.88
CA TYR A 230 -13.74 -1.22 -11.33
C TYR A 230 -13.76 -1.12 -9.80
N LEU A 231 -14.75 -0.42 -9.23
CA LEU A 231 -14.88 -0.28 -7.78
C LEU A 231 -15.18 -1.62 -7.10
N GLU A 232 -16.03 -2.46 -7.71
CA GLU A 232 -16.32 -3.82 -7.24
C GLU A 232 -15.04 -4.67 -7.18
N GLU A 233 -14.26 -4.69 -8.27
CA GLU A 233 -12.99 -5.42 -8.36
C GLU A 233 -11.97 -4.91 -7.31
N GLU A 234 -11.91 -3.60 -7.11
CA GLU A 234 -10.98 -2.99 -6.16
C GLU A 234 -11.42 -3.23 -4.71
N THR A 235 -12.71 -3.15 -4.40
CA THR A 235 -13.25 -3.48 -3.07
C THR A 235 -13.01 -4.95 -2.75
N GLU A 236 -13.23 -5.85 -3.70
CA GLU A 236 -12.93 -7.28 -3.54
C GLU A 236 -11.44 -7.49 -3.23
N ARG A 237 -10.55 -6.81 -3.96
CA ARG A 237 -9.10 -6.88 -3.73
C ARG A 237 -8.72 -6.39 -2.33
N VAL A 238 -9.24 -5.23 -1.91
CA VAL A 238 -8.97 -4.65 -0.58
C VAL A 238 -9.50 -5.57 0.53
N ASN A 239 -10.70 -6.09 0.38
CA ASN A 239 -11.31 -7.00 1.35
C ASN A 239 -10.54 -8.32 1.44
N ARG A 240 -10.05 -8.86 0.33
CA ARG A 240 -9.17 -10.04 0.33
C ARG A 240 -7.86 -9.77 1.06
N ASP A 241 -7.21 -8.64 0.78
CA ASP A 241 -5.97 -8.24 1.48
C ASP A 241 -6.19 -8.13 3.00
N ARG A 242 -7.26 -7.46 3.42
CA ARG A 242 -7.60 -7.28 4.86
C ARG A 242 -7.92 -8.63 5.54
N LEU A 243 -8.71 -9.45 4.88
CA LEU A 243 -9.04 -10.78 5.41
C LEU A 243 -7.78 -11.63 5.54
N THR A 244 -6.92 -11.64 4.53
CA THR A 244 -5.67 -12.39 4.54
C THR A 244 -4.76 -11.92 5.69
N GLU A 245 -4.63 -10.62 5.90
CA GLU A 245 -3.83 -10.07 7.01
C GLU A 245 -4.43 -10.46 8.38
N ALA A 246 -5.75 -10.30 8.55
CA ALA A 246 -6.43 -10.67 9.79
C ALA A 246 -6.36 -12.18 10.09
N VAL A 247 -6.44 -13.04 9.07
CA VAL A 247 -6.24 -14.49 9.22
C VAL A 247 -4.81 -14.80 9.68
N MET A 248 -3.80 -14.15 9.09
CA MET A 248 -2.41 -14.33 9.51
C MET A 248 -2.21 -13.93 10.97
N GLU A 249 -2.74 -12.79 11.38
CA GLU A 249 -2.66 -12.33 12.77
C GLU A 249 -3.35 -13.31 13.72
N ALA A 250 -4.58 -13.73 13.40
CA ALA A 250 -5.31 -14.70 14.22
C ALA A 250 -4.57 -16.04 14.33
N LEU A 251 -3.95 -16.51 13.25
CA LEU A 251 -3.15 -17.74 13.27
C LEU A 251 -1.89 -17.60 14.13
N ILE A 252 -1.19 -16.47 14.04
CA ILE A 252 -0.01 -16.20 14.88
C ILE A 252 -0.38 -16.13 16.35
N GLU A 253 -1.45 -15.41 16.69
CA GLU A 253 -1.89 -15.23 18.08
C GLU A 253 -2.37 -16.51 18.74
N ASN A 254 -3.02 -17.40 17.97
CA ASN A 254 -3.61 -18.62 18.52
C ASN A 254 -2.71 -19.87 18.38
N SER A 255 -1.58 -19.77 17.67
CA SER A 255 -0.61 -20.86 17.53
C SER A 255 0.49 -20.78 18.56
N GLU A 256 1.02 -21.93 18.96
CA GLU A 256 2.15 -22.00 19.88
C GLU A 256 3.47 -22.00 19.13
N ILE A 257 4.14 -20.84 19.09
CA ILE A 257 5.47 -20.68 18.50
C ILE A 257 6.51 -20.79 19.60
N ARG A 258 7.43 -21.77 19.49
CA ARG A 258 8.41 -22.12 20.51
C ARG A 258 9.85 -21.76 20.15
N ALA A 259 10.16 -21.73 18.86
CA ALA A 259 11.49 -21.44 18.36
C ALA A 259 11.45 -21.00 16.89
N TYR A 260 12.53 -20.42 16.42
CA TYR A 260 12.71 -20.07 15.01
C TYR A 260 13.81 -20.91 14.37
N PRO A 261 13.60 -21.44 13.16
CA PRO A 261 14.69 -21.98 12.36
C PRO A 261 15.68 -20.86 11.98
N GLU A 262 16.97 -21.10 12.17
CA GLU A 262 18.01 -20.11 11.83
C GLU A 262 17.91 -19.62 10.38
N LYS A 263 17.61 -20.54 9.46
CA LYS A 263 17.42 -20.19 8.04
C LYS A 263 16.33 -19.12 7.84
N VAL A 264 15.20 -19.22 8.55
CA VAL A 264 14.07 -18.27 8.45
C VAL A 264 14.50 -16.89 8.95
N VAL A 265 15.12 -16.84 10.14
CA VAL A 265 15.62 -15.59 10.73
C VAL A 265 16.64 -14.91 9.82
N ARG A 266 17.61 -15.68 9.31
CA ARG A 266 18.64 -15.16 8.40
C ARG A 266 18.05 -14.63 7.09
N GLN A 267 17.08 -15.32 6.52
CA GLN A 267 16.41 -14.87 5.29
C GLN A 267 15.61 -13.58 5.52
N ALA A 268 14.87 -13.49 6.61
CA ALA A 268 14.13 -12.28 6.97
C ALA A 268 15.06 -11.07 7.18
N ARG A 269 16.19 -11.27 7.90
CA ARG A 269 17.20 -10.23 8.12
C ARG A 269 17.82 -9.76 6.81
N SER A 270 18.25 -10.68 5.96
CA SER A 270 18.81 -10.35 4.64
C SER A 270 17.81 -9.62 3.73
N ARG A 271 16.50 -9.92 3.85
CA ARG A 271 15.46 -9.23 3.09
C ARG A 271 15.30 -7.79 3.58
N TYR A 272 15.28 -7.57 4.89
CA TYR A 272 15.20 -6.25 5.51
C TYR A 272 16.40 -5.38 5.10
N GLU A 273 17.62 -5.87 5.33
CA GLU A 273 18.83 -5.14 4.94
C GLU A 273 18.82 -4.76 3.47
N ARG A 274 18.55 -5.71 2.55
CA ARG A 274 18.50 -5.42 1.12
C ARG A 274 17.48 -4.36 0.73
N LYS A 275 16.32 -4.33 1.40
CA LYS A 275 15.29 -3.32 1.14
C LYS A 275 15.81 -1.91 1.39
N TYR A 276 16.57 -1.71 2.47
CA TYR A 276 17.06 -0.40 2.87
C TYR A 276 18.42 -0.04 2.27
N THR A 277 19.24 -1.05 1.95
CA THR A 277 20.54 -0.82 1.32
C THR A 277 20.50 -0.82 -0.21
N ALA A 278 19.34 -1.01 -0.82
CA ALA A 278 19.18 -0.90 -2.26
C ALA A 278 19.61 0.49 -2.76
N GLY A 279 20.64 0.54 -3.61
CA GLY A 279 21.22 1.80 -4.11
C GLY A 279 22.37 2.35 -3.26
N PHE A 280 22.77 1.68 -2.19
CA PHE A 280 23.93 1.99 -1.35
C PHE A 280 24.98 0.89 -1.44
N GLU A 281 26.26 1.22 -1.18
CA GLU A 281 27.32 0.21 -1.16
C GLU A 281 27.17 -0.74 0.06
N ASN A 282 26.69 -0.21 1.18
CA ASN A 282 26.51 -0.95 2.43
C ASN A 282 25.55 -0.21 3.38
N LEU A 283 25.23 -0.83 4.51
CA LEU A 283 24.34 -0.27 5.54
C LEU A 283 24.90 1.04 6.16
N ASP A 284 26.21 1.15 6.31
CA ASP A 284 26.81 2.36 6.91
C ASP A 284 26.57 3.59 6.03
N ASP A 285 26.65 3.44 4.71
CA ASP A 285 26.36 4.52 3.76
C ASP A 285 24.90 4.97 3.85
N PHE A 286 23.97 4.00 3.94
CA PHE A 286 22.55 4.30 4.16
C PHE A 286 22.33 5.07 5.47
N LEU A 287 22.85 4.58 6.59
CA LEU A 287 22.70 5.20 7.92
C LEU A 287 23.31 6.60 7.98
N ASN A 288 24.48 6.80 7.36
CA ASN A 288 25.15 8.08 7.30
C ASN A 288 24.37 9.12 6.49
N LEU A 289 23.77 8.69 5.34
CA LEU A 289 22.99 9.59 4.49
C LEU A 289 21.66 9.97 5.14
N THR A 290 20.99 9.01 5.76
CA THR A 290 19.67 9.24 6.39
C THR A 290 19.76 9.88 7.76
N GLY A 291 20.92 9.79 8.42
CA GLY A 291 21.10 10.19 9.81
C GLY A 291 20.41 9.27 10.82
N MET A 292 19.93 8.09 10.38
CA MET A 292 19.28 7.12 11.27
C MET A 292 20.29 6.48 12.22
N PRO A 293 20.03 6.50 13.54
CA PRO A 293 20.87 5.79 14.49
C PRO A 293 20.87 4.28 14.23
N ARG A 294 22.05 3.65 14.27
CA ARG A 294 22.16 2.18 14.08
C ARG A 294 21.31 1.38 15.07
N ALA A 295 21.11 1.88 16.30
CA ALA A 295 20.27 1.24 17.30
C ALA A 295 18.79 1.22 16.88
N GLU A 296 18.30 2.33 16.32
CA GLU A 296 16.93 2.45 15.80
C GLU A 296 16.73 1.54 14.59
N PHE A 297 17.69 1.51 13.66
CA PHE A 297 17.64 0.57 12.53
C PHE A 297 17.57 -0.88 13.00
N LYS A 298 18.40 -1.23 14.01
CA LYS A 298 18.42 -2.59 14.54
C LYS A 298 17.13 -2.97 15.26
N GLU A 299 16.52 -2.06 16.01
CA GLU A 299 15.23 -2.28 16.65
C GLU A 299 14.13 -2.55 15.61
N ALA A 300 14.04 -1.73 14.57
CA ALA A 300 13.10 -1.93 13.47
C ALA A 300 13.39 -3.21 12.66
N GLU A 301 14.67 -3.57 12.47
CA GLU A 301 15.06 -4.84 11.87
C GLU A 301 14.58 -6.03 12.70
N ASP A 302 14.82 -6.00 13.99
CA ASP A 302 14.48 -7.09 14.90
C ASP A 302 12.96 -7.28 14.98
N GLU A 303 12.18 -6.20 15.00
CA GLU A 303 10.72 -6.25 14.93
C GLU A 303 10.23 -6.88 13.60
N TYR A 304 10.77 -6.43 12.48
CA TYR A 304 10.47 -7.00 11.17
C TYR A 304 10.82 -8.49 11.09
N VAL A 305 12.01 -8.87 11.57
CA VAL A 305 12.47 -10.25 11.56
C VAL A 305 11.58 -11.15 12.40
N SER A 306 11.17 -10.69 13.60
CA SER A 306 10.24 -11.43 14.45
C SER A 306 8.92 -11.69 13.74
N ARG A 307 8.28 -10.62 13.24
CA ARG A 307 7.00 -10.73 12.52
C ARG A 307 7.12 -11.68 11.32
N ARG A 308 8.12 -11.47 10.47
CA ARG A 308 8.31 -12.27 9.25
C ARG A 308 8.63 -13.74 9.53
N ALA A 309 9.36 -14.02 10.61
CA ALA A 309 9.63 -15.39 11.02
C ALA A 309 8.36 -16.12 11.49
N LYS A 310 7.47 -15.45 12.22
CA LYS A 310 6.16 -16.00 12.62
C LYS A 310 5.29 -16.30 11.41
N GLU A 311 5.14 -15.34 10.49
CA GLU A 311 4.40 -15.51 9.24
C GLU A 311 4.91 -16.72 8.44
N GLN A 312 6.22 -16.86 8.31
CA GLN A 312 6.83 -17.95 7.58
C GLN A 312 6.57 -19.31 8.24
N LEU A 313 6.63 -19.39 9.59
CA LEU A 313 6.32 -20.61 10.32
C LEU A 313 4.85 -21.03 10.15
N VAL A 314 3.94 -20.07 10.26
CA VAL A 314 2.51 -20.31 10.01
C VAL A 314 2.28 -20.80 8.59
N LEU A 315 2.87 -20.16 7.59
CA LEU A 315 2.77 -20.58 6.20
C LEU A 315 3.28 -22.02 5.99
N MET A 316 4.45 -22.35 6.55
CA MET A 316 5.02 -23.71 6.46
C MET A 316 4.10 -24.75 7.13
N ALA A 317 3.52 -24.42 8.28
CA ALA A 317 2.60 -25.31 8.99
C ALA A 317 1.29 -25.51 8.21
N LEU A 318 0.75 -24.46 7.60
CA LEU A 318 -0.40 -24.54 6.73
C LEU A 318 -0.14 -25.38 5.47
N GLN A 319 1.05 -25.26 4.87
CA GLN A 319 1.45 -26.10 3.75
C GLN A 319 1.49 -27.58 4.12
N GLU A 320 1.98 -27.94 5.33
CA GLU A 320 1.93 -29.31 5.81
C GLU A 320 0.49 -29.80 6.07
N GLU A 321 -0.38 -28.95 6.64
CA GLU A 321 -1.77 -29.28 6.93
C GLU A 321 -2.63 -29.43 5.68
N THR A 322 -2.48 -28.52 4.70
CA THR A 322 -3.33 -28.45 3.51
C THR A 322 -2.77 -29.19 2.31
N GLY A 323 -1.45 -29.37 2.23
CA GLY A 323 -0.74 -29.88 1.07
C GLY A 323 -0.60 -28.87 -0.09
N ILE A 324 -1.10 -27.64 0.08
CA ILE A 324 -1.04 -26.59 -0.95
C ILE A 324 0.37 -25.99 -1.03
N THR A 325 0.91 -25.94 -2.23
CA THR A 325 2.24 -25.42 -2.51
C THR A 325 2.22 -24.59 -3.81
N THR A 326 3.30 -23.89 -4.12
CA THR A 326 3.44 -23.15 -5.39
C THR A 326 3.36 -24.03 -6.66
N THR A 327 3.31 -25.35 -6.51
CA THR A 327 3.17 -26.31 -7.62
C THR A 327 1.79 -26.97 -7.67
N SER A 328 0.93 -26.73 -6.72
CA SER A 328 -0.43 -27.27 -6.65
C SER A 328 -1.35 -26.69 -7.74
N GLU A 329 -2.47 -27.35 -7.99
CA GLU A 329 -3.45 -26.89 -8.99
C GLU A 329 -4.16 -25.62 -8.52
N GLU A 330 -4.47 -25.53 -7.23
CA GLU A 330 -5.10 -24.39 -6.57
C GLU A 330 -4.27 -23.12 -6.79
N TYR A 331 -2.96 -23.22 -6.56
CA TYR A 331 -2.05 -22.09 -6.79
C TYR A 331 -2.03 -21.64 -8.26
N ARG A 332 -2.03 -22.57 -9.21
CA ARG A 332 -2.05 -22.25 -10.64
C ARG A 332 -3.36 -21.59 -11.08
N GLN A 333 -4.50 -22.06 -10.56
CA GLN A 333 -5.80 -21.49 -10.85
C GLN A 333 -5.92 -20.08 -10.29
N TYR A 334 -5.56 -19.88 -9.04
CA TYR A 334 -5.55 -18.57 -8.40
C TYR A 334 -4.67 -17.56 -9.15
N THR A 335 -3.43 -17.93 -9.43
CA THR A 335 -2.46 -17.02 -10.08
C THR A 335 -2.81 -16.72 -11.54
N ALA A 336 -3.58 -17.57 -12.20
CA ALA A 336 -4.10 -17.28 -13.53
C ALA A 336 -5.14 -16.15 -13.54
N VAL A 337 -5.85 -15.93 -12.44
CA VAL A 337 -6.88 -14.89 -12.27
C VAL A 337 -6.29 -13.63 -11.64
N HIS A 338 -5.55 -13.79 -10.54
CA HIS A 338 -5.09 -12.68 -9.69
C HIS A 338 -3.63 -12.28 -9.90
N GLY A 339 -2.86 -13.09 -10.62
CA GLY A 339 -1.42 -12.89 -10.79
C GLY A 339 -0.60 -13.41 -9.62
N VAL A 340 0.68 -13.10 -9.62
CA VAL A 340 1.64 -13.42 -8.54
C VAL A 340 2.20 -12.11 -8.00
N ASN A 341 2.31 -11.99 -6.70
CA ASN A 341 3.09 -10.91 -6.10
C ASN A 341 4.59 -11.24 -6.26
N ASP A 342 5.23 -10.65 -7.27
CA ASP A 342 6.65 -10.89 -7.58
C ASP A 342 7.59 -10.45 -6.45
N GLU A 343 7.17 -9.47 -5.64
CA GLU A 343 7.95 -8.99 -4.48
C GLU A 343 7.84 -9.94 -3.28
N ASP A 344 6.69 -10.62 -3.12
CA ASP A 344 6.43 -11.56 -2.04
C ASP A 344 5.59 -12.76 -2.49
N PRO A 345 6.21 -13.76 -3.14
CA PRO A 345 5.51 -14.98 -3.57
C PRO A 345 4.87 -15.78 -2.41
N ASP A 346 5.41 -15.64 -1.19
CA ASP A 346 4.85 -16.28 0.01
C ASP A 346 3.49 -15.68 0.37
N LYS A 347 3.29 -14.37 0.13
CA LYS A 347 1.98 -13.71 0.31
C LYS A 347 0.95 -14.33 -0.64
N THR A 348 1.28 -14.47 -1.92
CA THR A 348 0.37 -15.12 -2.88
C THR A 348 0.02 -16.55 -2.49
N LEU A 349 1.00 -17.33 -2.03
CA LEU A 349 0.72 -18.69 -1.58
C LEU A 349 -0.20 -18.72 -0.35
N PHE A 350 -0.01 -17.78 0.58
CA PHE A 350 -0.88 -17.67 1.74
C PHE A 350 -2.31 -17.27 1.35
N GLU A 351 -2.48 -16.33 0.42
CA GLU A 351 -3.79 -15.94 -0.14
C GLU A 351 -4.53 -17.16 -0.72
N VAL A 352 -3.83 -17.98 -1.51
CA VAL A 352 -4.40 -19.23 -2.06
C VAL A 352 -4.86 -20.18 -0.96
N ILE A 353 -4.04 -20.35 0.07
CA ILE A 353 -4.40 -21.23 1.18
C ILE A 353 -5.62 -20.67 1.92
N VAL A 354 -5.67 -19.37 2.20
CA VAL A 354 -6.79 -18.72 2.88
C VAL A 354 -8.08 -18.86 2.07
N GLU A 355 -8.03 -18.71 0.75
CA GLU A 355 -9.19 -18.90 -0.10
C GLU A 355 -9.73 -20.35 -0.01
N GLU A 356 -8.85 -21.35 -0.06
CA GLU A 356 -9.23 -22.76 -0.02
C GLU A 356 -9.75 -23.24 1.34
N ILE A 357 -9.31 -22.61 2.43
CA ILE A 357 -9.72 -23.02 3.78
C ILE A 357 -10.62 -21.99 4.48
N GLY A 358 -11.07 -20.95 3.74
CA GLY A 358 -11.85 -19.83 4.30
C GLY A 358 -13.11 -20.25 5.04
N ASP A 359 -13.78 -21.32 4.57
CA ASP A 359 -14.97 -21.88 5.22
C ASP A 359 -14.72 -22.44 6.63
N ARG A 360 -13.46 -22.63 7.03
CA ARG A 360 -13.06 -23.11 8.37
C ARG A 360 -13.01 -22.01 9.41
N PHE A 361 -13.00 -20.75 9.00
CA PHE A 361 -12.90 -19.59 9.87
C PHE A 361 -14.29 -19.00 10.19
N GLU A 362 -14.41 -18.41 11.38
CA GLU A 362 -15.55 -17.57 11.76
C GLU A 362 -15.15 -16.11 11.67
N VAL A 363 -15.49 -15.46 10.55
CA VAL A 363 -15.23 -14.02 10.35
C VAL A 363 -16.22 -13.24 11.21
N VAL A 364 -15.71 -12.34 12.04
CA VAL A 364 -16.50 -11.47 12.93
C VAL A 364 -16.13 -10.01 12.65
N ASP A 365 -17.11 -9.13 12.78
CA ASP A 365 -16.88 -7.70 12.62
C ASP A 365 -15.96 -7.19 13.73
N GLY A 366 -14.90 -6.48 13.34
CA GLY A 366 -13.80 -6.03 14.19
C GLY A 366 -14.02 -4.64 14.78
#